data_71922c9c299078ec8259acd5456f7f05
#
_entry.id   71922c9c299078ec8259acd5456f7f05
#
_cell.length_a   1.000
_cell.length_b   1.000
_cell.length_c   1.000
_cell.angle_alpha   90.00
_cell.angle_beta   90.00
_cell.angle_gamma   90.00
#
_symmetry.space_group_name_H-M   'P 1'
#
loop_
_entity.id
_entity.type
_entity.pdbx_description
1 polymer ?
#
loop_
_entity_poly.entity_id
_entity_poly.type
_entity_poly.pdbx_seq_one_letter_code
_entity_poly.pdbx_strand_id
1 'polypeptide(L)'
;LVELDRPNAVEDRLRVRPDHLKFLDSLGDSLLLAGPFLNDKGESVGSIVIIESESLDTARAAFNRDPYIEAGLFDMVMVKPWKTVVNRMRA
;
A
#
# COMPACT_ATOMS: atom_id res chain seq x y z
N LEU A 1 -2.63 -6.04 -0.29
CA LEU A 1 -2.67 -5.10 0.83
C LEU A 1 -3.69 -4.00 0.56
N VAL A 2 -4.61 -3.85 1.46
CA VAL A 2 -5.57 -2.74 1.48
C VAL A 2 -5.42 -2.03 2.82
N GLU A 3 -5.27 -0.72 2.78
CA GLU A 3 -5.04 0.12 3.96
C GLU A 3 -5.98 1.32 3.92
N LEU A 4 -6.62 1.62 5.05
CA LEU A 4 -7.40 2.84 5.23
C LEU A 4 -6.79 3.68 6.33
N ASP A 5 -6.54 4.95 6.03
CA ASP A 5 -5.91 5.88 6.96
C ASP A 5 -6.87 6.23 8.11
N ARG A 6 -6.30 6.51 9.29
CA ARG A 6 -7.04 7.12 10.39
C ARG A 6 -7.49 8.53 9.99
N PRO A 7 -8.55 9.06 10.63
CA PRO A 7 -8.98 10.44 10.36
C PRO A 7 -7.84 11.45 10.55
N ASN A 8 -7.83 12.47 9.69
CA ASN A 8 -6.86 13.59 9.76
C ASN A 8 -5.41 13.18 9.58
N ALA A 9 -5.14 12.13 8.81
CA ALA A 9 -3.77 11.62 8.58
C ALA A 9 -3.11 12.16 7.32
N VAL A 10 -3.75 13.06 6.55
CA VAL A 10 -3.24 13.53 5.25
C VAL A 10 -1.85 14.15 5.38
N GLU A 11 -1.64 15.01 6.37
CA GLU A 11 -0.34 15.66 6.58
C GLU A 11 0.74 14.66 6.98
N ASP A 12 0.41 13.74 7.88
CA ASP A 12 1.33 12.70 8.31
C ASP A 12 1.71 11.78 7.15
N ARG A 13 0.73 11.44 6.31
CA ARG A 13 0.98 10.63 5.11
C ARG A 13 1.93 11.35 4.15
N LEU A 14 1.74 12.63 3.91
CA LEU A 14 2.61 13.42 3.04
C LEU A 14 4.04 13.48 3.59
N ARG A 15 4.20 13.62 4.91
CA ARG A 15 5.52 13.64 5.55
C ARG A 15 6.28 12.34 5.39
N VAL A 16 5.58 11.20 5.47
CA VAL A 16 6.19 9.86 5.39
C VAL A 16 6.32 9.37 3.95
N ARG A 17 5.61 9.99 3.01
CA ARG A 17 5.54 9.54 1.61
C ARG A 17 6.89 9.30 0.93
N PRO A 18 7.92 10.14 1.09
CA PRO A 18 9.21 9.86 0.45
C PRO A 18 9.81 8.51 0.87
N ASP A 19 9.70 8.15 2.15
CA ASP A 19 10.18 6.86 2.65
C ASP A 19 9.33 5.70 2.15
N HIS A 20 8.01 5.89 2.06
CA HIS A 20 7.11 4.90 1.50
C HIS A 20 7.43 4.62 0.02
N LEU A 21 7.72 5.64 -0.79
CA LEU A 21 8.10 5.45 -2.18
C LEU A 21 9.42 4.70 -2.32
N LYS A 22 10.38 4.93 -1.43
CA LYS A 22 11.62 4.16 -1.38
C LYS A 22 11.34 2.70 -1.02
N PHE A 23 10.43 2.46 -0.08
CA PHE A 23 10.00 1.11 0.28
C PHE A 23 9.39 0.39 -0.92
N LEU A 24 8.46 1.03 -1.65
CA LEU A 24 7.86 0.44 -2.85
C LEU A 24 8.92 0.10 -3.90
N ASP A 25 9.86 1.02 -4.13
CA ASP A 25 10.95 0.80 -5.08
C ASP A 25 11.82 -0.40 -4.67
N SER A 26 12.02 -0.60 -3.37
CA SER A 26 12.81 -1.72 -2.85
C SER A 26 12.19 -3.08 -3.12
N LEU A 27 10.89 -3.15 -3.40
CA LEU A 27 10.19 -4.40 -3.73
C LEU A 27 10.54 -4.89 -5.14
N GLY A 28 11.08 -4.02 -5.99
CA GLY A 28 11.54 -4.39 -7.33
C GLY A 28 10.45 -5.03 -8.18
N ASP A 29 10.80 -6.12 -8.86
CA ASP A 29 9.89 -6.81 -9.77
C ASP A 29 8.71 -7.49 -9.07
N SER A 30 8.77 -7.66 -7.76
CA SER A 30 7.65 -8.22 -7.01
C SER A 30 6.48 -7.23 -6.86
N LEU A 31 6.74 -5.94 -7.00
CA LEU A 31 5.68 -4.93 -6.98
C LEU A 31 4.95 -4.92 -8.32
N LEU A 32 3.67 -5.29 -8.31
CA LEU A 32 2.85 -5.36 -9.52
C LEU A 32 2.02 -4.09 -9.72
N LEU A 33 1.46 -3.56 -8.64
CA LEU A 33 0.55 -2.42 -8.70
C LEU A 33 0.49 -1.74 -7.35
N ALA A 34 0.46 -0.41 -7.33
CA ALA A 34 0.27 0.36 -6.11
C ALA A 34 -0.41 1.68 -6.44
N GLY A 35 -1.30 2.12 -5.55
CA GLY A 35 -1.96 3.40 -5.71
C GLY A 35 -2.76 3.78 -4.47
N PRO A 36 -3.04 5.07 -4.28
CA PRO A 36 -3.81 5.54 -3.14
C PRO A 36 -5.31 5.46 -3.39
N PHE A 37 -6.07 5.30 -2.31
CA PHE A 37 -7.48 5.71 -2.28
C PHE A 37 -7.55 7.22 -2.13
N LEU A 38 -8.48 7.86 -2.83
CA LEU A 38 -8.65 9.30 -2.77
C LEU A 38 -10.02 9.65 -2.17
N ASN A 39 -10.06 10.73 -1.40
CA ASN A 39 -11.33 11.32 -0.97
C ASN A 39 -11.89 12.26 -2.07
N ASP A 40 -13.02 12.90 -1.79
CA ASP A 40 -13.68 13.79 -2.75
C ASP A 40 -12.83 15.02 -3.12
N LYS A 41 -11.86 15.37 -2.30
CA LYS A 41 -10.93 16.49 -2.55
C LYS A 41 -9.67 16.04 -3.30
N GLY A 42 -9.55 14.76 -3.64
CA GLY A 42 -8.35 14.22 -4.29
C GLY A 42 -7.18 13.97 -3.35
N GLU A 43 -7.41 14.00 -2.04
CA GLU A 43 -6.37 13.71 -1.06
C GLU A 43 -6.24 12.20 -0.82
N SER A 44 -5.02 11.73 -0.61
CA SER A 44 -4.76 10.31 -0.37
C SER A 44 -5.19 9.92 1.05
N VAL A 45 -6.07 8.93 1.16
CA VAL A 45 -6.66 8.48 2.43
C VAL A 45 -6.54 6.96 2.64
N GLY A 46 -5.72 6.31 1.87
CA GLY A 46 -5.48 4.88 1.96
C GLY A 46 -4.63 4.39 0.80
N SER A 47 -4.46 3.09 0.69
CA SER A 47 -3.64 2.50 -0.38
C SER A 47 -4.09 1.10 -0.74
N ILE A 48 -3.88 0.74 -2.01
CA ILE A 48 -3.85 -0.65 -2.46
C ILE A 48 -2.44 -0.94 -2.95
N VAL A 49 -1.86 -2.06 -2.51
CA VAL A 49 -0.57 -2.55 -2.99
C VAL A 49 -0.69 -4.03 -3.30
N ILE A 50 -0.31 -4.41 -4.52
CA ILE A 50 -0.34 -5.79 -4.96
C ILE A 50 1.09 -6.22 -5.28
N ILE A 51 1.54 -7.29 -4.64
CA ILE A 51 2.86 -7.86 -4.88
C ILE A 51 2.75 -9.34 -5.26
N GLU A 52 3.76 -9.81 -5.96
CA GLU A 52 3.99 -11.22 -6.17
C GLU A 52 4.81 -11.76 -5.00
N SER A 53 4.35 -12.85 -4.37
CA SER A 53 5.03 -13.43 -3.22
C SER A 53 4.79 -14.95 -3.18
N GLU A 54 5.74 -15.67 -2.61
CA GLU A 54 5.65 -17.13 -2.47
C GLU A 54 4.58 -17.58 -1.48
N SER A 55 4.30 -16.75 -0.48
CA SER A 55 3.33 -17.08 0.55
C SER A 55 2.73 -15.81 1.17
N LEU A 56 1.58 -15.99 1.85
CA LEU A 56 0.95 -14.90 2.58
C LEU A 56 1.85 -14.39 3.72
N ASP A 57 2.54 -15.29 4.40
CA ASP A 57 3.44 -14.91 5.50
C ASP A 57 4.61 -14.05 5.00
N THR A 58 5.20 -14.40 3.86
CA THR A 58 6.26 -13.61 3.24
C THR A 58 5.75 -12.23 2.83
N ALA A 59 4.54 -12.18 2.25
CA ALA A 59 3.91 -10.90 1.87
C ALA A 59 3.65 -10.02 3.09
N ARG A 60 3.13 -10.57 4.17
CA ARG A 60 2.90 -9.82 5.42
C ARG A 60 4.20 -9.28 6.00
N ALA A 61 5.25 -10.09 6.01
CA ALA A 61 6.56 -9.66 6.48
C ALA A 61 7.10 -8.49 5.66
N ALA A 62 6.91 -8.52 4.33
CA ALA A 62 7.31 -7.43 3.45
C ALA A 62 6.53 -6.15 3.77
N PHE A 63 5.20 -6.23 3.87
CA PHE A 63 4.36 -5.06 4.13
C PHE A 63 4.61 -4.45 5.51
N ASN A 64 4.98 -5.24 6.52
CA ASN A 64 5.28 -4.73 7.85
C ASN A 64 6.49 -3.79 7.89
N ARG A 65 7.29 -3.75 6.83
CA ARG A 65 8.40 -2.81 6.68
C ARG A 65 8.00 -1.47 6.07
N ASP A 66 6.73 -1.32 5.66
CA ASP A 66 6.24 -0.08 5.07
C ASP A 66 6.28 1.05 6.10
N PRO A 67 6.97 2.17 5.82
CA PRO A 67 7.01 3.33 6.71
C PRO A 67 5.63 3.86 7.11
N TYR A 68 4.62 3.73 6.26
CA TYR A 68 3.26 4.13 6.62
C TYR A 68 2.71 3.29 7.77
N ILE A 69 3.00 1.98 7.78
CA ILE A 69 2.57 1.10 8.88
C ILE A 69 3.33 1.45 10.16
N GLU A 70 4.64 1.65 10.08
CA GLU A 70 5.46 2.04 11.22
C GLU A 70 5.02 3.37 11.83
N ALA A 71 4.56 4.30 11.00
CA ALA A 71 4.06 5.61 11.45
C ALA A 71 2.66 5.56 12.08
N GLY A 72 1.99 4.41 12.06
CA GLY A 72 0.67 4.26 12.66
C GLY A 72 -0.44 5.02 11.95
N LEU A 73 -0.35 5.16 10.63
CA LEU A 73 -1.31 5.95 9.85
C LEU A 73 -2.67 5.29 9.68
N PHE A 74 -2.78 3.98 9.87
CA PHE A 74 -3.94 3.22 9.41
C PHE A 74 -4.88 2.82 10.53
N ASP A 75 -6.19 2.99 10.29
CA ASP A 75 -7.25 2.38 11.09
C ASP A 75 -7.51 0.94 10.67
N MET A 76 -7.24 0.60 9.41
CA MET A 76 -7.46 -0.74 8.90
C MET A 76 -6.33 -1.13 7.96
N VAL A 77 -5.80 -2.33 8.17
CA VAL A 77 -4.82 -2.97 7.28
C VAL A 77 -5.30 -4.38 6.99
N MET A 78 -5.40 -4.73 5.72
CA MET A 78 -5.80 -6.07 5.30
C MET A 78 -4.81 -6.62 4.28
N VAL A 79 -4.29 -7.80 4.54
CA VAL A 79 -3.42 -8.53 3.61
C VAL A 79 -4.09 -9.85 3.28
N LYS A 80 -4.42 -10.07 2.01
CA LYS A 80 -5.10 -11.26 1.53
C LYS A 80 -4.47 -11.76 0.25
N PRO A 81 -4.48 -13.09 0.01
CA PRO A 81 -4.19 -13.62 -1.32
C PRO A 81 -5.20 -13.09 -2.33
N TRP A 82 -4.73 -12.83 -3.54
CA TRP A 82 -5.58 -12.31 -4.60
C TRP A 82 -5.18 -12.93 -5.94
N LYS A 83 -6.18 -13.18 -6.78
CA LYS A 83 -5.97 -13.73 -8.11
C LYS A 83 -6.64 -12.83 -9.13
N THR A 84 -5.88 -12.39 -10.13
CA THR A 84 -6.44 -11.65 -11.25
C THR A 84 -7.28 -12.56 -12.11
N VAL A 85 -8.54 -12.22 -12.30
CA VAL A 85 -9.46 -12.95 -13.18
C VAL A 85 -9.65 -12.20 -14.50
N VAL A 86 -9.75 -10.88 -14.43
CA VAL A 86 -9.87 -10.03 -15.62
C VAL A 86 -8.81 -8.92 -15.49
N ASN A 87 -8.01 -8.75 -16.53
CA ASN A 87 -7.06 -7.66 -16.61
C ASN A 87 -7.21 -6.96 -17.95
N ARG A 88 -7.74 -5.76 -17.94
CA ARG A 88 -7.89 -4.89 -19.12
C ARG A 88 -7.11 -3.60 -18.97
N MET A 89 -6.18 -3.56 -18.01
CA MET A 89 -5.33 -2.40 -17.83
C MET A 89 -4.36 -2.28 -19.01
N ARG A 90 -4.14 -1.05 -19.43
CA ARG A 90 -3.16 -0.75 -20.46
C ARG A 90 -1.79 -0.57 -19.82
N ALA A 91 -0.79 -1.11 -20.47
CA ALA A 91 0.60 -0.96 -20.03
C ALA A 91 1.08 0.49 -20.26
#